data_bc9f0ed52f1222aba30ae098bf20c070
#
_entry.id   bc9f0ed52f1222aba30ae098bf20c070
#
_cell.length_a   1.000
_cell.length_b   1.000
_cell.length_c   1.000
_cell.angle_alpha   90.00
_cell.angle_beta   90.00
_cell.angle_gamma   90.00
#
_symmetry.space_group_name_H-M   'P 1'
#
loop_
_entity.id
_entity.type
_entity.pdbx_description
1 polymer ?
#
loop_
_entity_poly.entity_id
_entity_poly.type
_entity_poly.pdbx_seq_one_letter_code
_entity_poly.pdbx_strand_id
1 'polypeptide(L)'
;MANITFIGAGSLVFTRNLCSDILLTPALQESTITLMDIDATRLEQARSIVQAMVEKRKLKARVVATTDRRAAVTDANYVITTFQQGGLGAYKLDIDIPQKYGVEQCVGDTLGPGGVFRSLRTIPVLLDLCYDMDELAPDALLLNYVNPMAANCWAVADGSGRPHVGLCHSVQGTSEMLAKWIGVPYDEVNFLCAGINHQAFFLQFRRGKEDVYPQIWEAIERSEVVAEEPVRTDIMKYFGYFVTESSGHASEYMPYFRKSAQMVNEELVPRFTDEANHWFDYARTGGYLRHCLHRLEQFASDYDEIVTGEFPTVRGHEYGSRIIEAMETNAPAVIAGNVPNTGLIT
;
A
#
# COMPACT_ATOMS: atom_id res chain seq x y z
N MET A 1 11.95 -20.08 13.24
CA MET A 1 11.09 -20.36 12.08
C MET A 1 9.87 -19.47 12.23
N ALA A 2 9.69 -18.52 11.37
CA ALA A 2 8.64 -17.50 11.52
C ALA A 2 7.25 -18.04 11.17
N ASN A 3 6.24 -17.69 11.96
CA ASN A 3 4.82 -17.90 11.67
C ASN A 3 4.22 -16.58 11.18
N ILE A 4 3.91 -16.50 9.89
CA ILE A 4 3.46 -15.29 9.20
C ILE A 4 2.03 -15.49 8.77
N THR A 5 1.12 -14.69 9.32
CA THR A 5 -0.33 -14.78 9.06
C THR A 5 -0.81 -13.62 8.21
N PHE A 6 -1.55 -13.91 7.15
CA PHE A 6 -2.24 -12.94 6.30
C PHE A 6 -3.72 -12.92 6.63
N ILE A 7 -4.25 -11.76 7.01
CA ILE A 7 -5.68 -11.51 7.20
C ILE A 7 -6.21 -10.69 6.02
N GLY A 8 -7.10 -11.30 5.22
CA GLY A 8 -7.55 -10.78 3.94
C GLY A 8 -6.71 -11.29 2.76
N ALA A 9 -6.27 -12.55 2.85
CA ALA A 9 -5.43 -13.19 1.82
C ALA A 9 -6.08 -13.26 0.44
N GLY A 10 -7.41 -13.14 0.34
CA GLY A 10 -8.15 -12.98 -0.91
C GLY A 10 -7.83 -11.70 -1.68
N SER A 11 -7.01 -10.80 -1.14
CA SER A 11 -6.33 -9.73 -1.86
C SER A 11 -5.18 -10.31 -2.69
N LEU A 12 -5.53 -11.03 -3.76
CA LEU A 12 -4.66 -11.98 -4.47
C LEU A 12 -3.35 -11.37 -4.98
N VAL A 13 -3.39 -10.14 -5.50
CA VAL A 13 -2.19 -9.43 -5.98
C VAL A 13 -1.23 -9.14 -4.83
N PHE A 14 -1.73 -8.61 -3.73
CA PHE A 14 -0.94 -8.32 -2.53
C PHE A 14 -0.35 -9.59 -1.93
N THR A 15 -1.19 -10.59 -1.70
CA THR A 15 -0.78 -11.88 -1.15
C THR A 15 0.30 -12.53 -2.02
N ARG A 16 0.13 -12.54 -3.34
CA ARG A 16 1.12 -13.06 -4.29
C ARG A 16 2.46 -12.33 -4.14
N ASN A 17 2.45 -11.01 -4.16
CA ASN A 17 3.69 -10.22 -4.15
C ASN A 17 4.43 -10.34 -2.81
N LEU A 18 3.73 -10.17 -1.69
CA LEU A 18 4.32 -10.29 -0.36
C LEU A 18 4.84 -11.71 -0.07
N CYS A 19 4.07 -12.75 -0.42
CA CYS A 19 4.54 -14.13 -0.27
C CYS A 19 5.72 -14.42 -1.19
N SER A 20 5.74 -13.87 -2.42
CA SER A 20 6.92 -14.00 -3.30
C SER A 20 8.17 -13.43 -2.67
N ASP A 21 8.07 -12.21 -2.08
CA ASP A 21 9.20 -11.55 -1.41
C ASP A 21 9.67 -12.31 -0.16
N ILE A 22 8.72 -12.81 0.65
CA ILE A 22 9.01 -13.65 1.81
C ILE A 22 9.77 -14.92 1.37
N LEU A 23 9.26 -15.63 0.37
CA LEU A 23 9.83 -16.88 -0.12
C LEU A 23 11.16 -16.70 -0.90
N LEU A 24 11.45 -15.48 -1.38
CA LEU A 24 12.75 -15.12 -1.96
C LEU A 24 13.78 -14.75 -0.90
N THR A 25 13.36 -14.49 0.34
CA THR A 25 14.24 -14.13 1.45
C THR A 25 14.80 -15.40 2.11
N PRO A 26 16.13 -15.68 2.06
CA PRO A 26 16.71 -16.92 2.53
C PRO A 26 16.34 -17.29 3.97
N ALA A 27 16.33 -16.31 4.88
CA ALA A 27 15.99 -16.51 6.29
C ALA A 27 14.52 -16.91 6.52
N LEU A 28 13.62 -16.72 5.52
CA LEU A 28 12.18 -16.94 5.64
C LEU A 28 11.67 -18.14 4.83
N GLN A 29 12.55 -18.87 4.14
CA GLN A 29 12.19 -19.97 3.23
C GLN A 29 11.65 -21.24 3.93
N GLU A 30 11.74 -21.31 5.24
CA GLU A 30 11.19 -22.40 6.05
C GLU A 30 9.99 -21.93 6.92
N SER A 31 9.48 -20.71 6.72
CA SER A 31 8.37 -20.14 7.48
C SER A 31 7.06 -20.90 7.29
N THR A 32 6.17 -20.83 8.28
CA THR A 32 4.76 -21.16 8.10
C THR A 32 4.03 -19.89 7.62
N ILE A 33 3.37 -19.97 6.46
CA ILE A 33 2.53 -18.92 5.91
C ILE A 33 1.08 -19.33 6.08
N THR A 34 0.37 -18.65 6.97
CA THR A 34 -1.06 -18.87 7.21
C THR A 34 -1.88 -17.82 6.46
N LEU A 35 -2.74 -18.27 5.59
CA LEU A 35 -3.63 -17.44 4.78
C LEU A 35 -5.04 -17.50 5.37
N MET A 36 -5.64 -16.35 5.63
CA MET A 36 -7.01 -16.25 6.12
C MET A 36 -7.81 -15.29 5.26
N ASP A 37 -8.98 -15.72 4.82
CA ASP A 37 -10.01 -14.88 4.21
C ASP A 37 -11.40 -15.41 4.53
N ILE A 38 -12.38 -14.53 4.57
CA ILE A 38 -13.80 -14.91 4.77
C ILE A 38 -14.42 -15.51 3.51
N ASP A 39 -13.87 -15.21 2.33
CA ASP A 39 -14.25 -15.78 1.04
C ASP A 39 -13.42 -17.04 0.77
N ALA A 40 -14.03 -18.21 0.95
CA ALA A 40 -13.36 -19.50 0.77
C ALA A 40 -12.83 -19.71 -0.65
N THR A 41 -13.49 -19.16 -1.68
CA THR A 41 -13.04 -19.26 -3.07
C THR A 41 -11.75 -18.47 -3.30
N ARG A 42 -11.73 -17.22 -2.85
CA ARG A 42 -10.53 -16.37 -2.94
C ARG A 42 -9.39 -16.90 -2.08
N LEU A 43 -9.70 -17.42 -0.91
CA LEU A 43 -8.73 -18.06 -0.04
C LEU A 43 -8.05 -19.26 -0.72
N GLU A 44 -8.82 -20.13 -1.37
CA GLU A 44 -8.28 -21.28 -2.10
C GLU A 44 -7.42 -20.84 -3.30
N GLN A 45 -7.84 -19.79 -4.01
CA GLN A 45 -7.03 -19.20 -5.07
C GLN A 45 -5.68 -18.67 -4.53
N ALA A 46 -5.69 -17.94 -3.42
CA ALA A 46 -4.48 -17.46 -2.75
C ALA A 46 -3.58 -18.62 -2.33
N ARG A 47 -4.16 -19.65 -1.70
CA ARG A 47 -3.45 -20.86 -1.28
C ARG A 47 -2.76 -21.54 -2.46
N SER A 48 -3.48 -21.73 -3.55
CA SER A 48 -2.95 -22.38 -4.77
C SER A 48 -1.77 -21.62 -5.35
N ILE A 49 -1.83 -20.29 -5.42
CA ILE A 49 -0.72 -19.44 -5.89
C ILE A 49 0.51 -19.60 -4.99
N VAL A 50 0.35 -19.45 -3.67
CA VAL A 50 1.47 -19.51 -2.73
C VAL A 50 2.06 -20.92 -2.66
N GLN A 51 1.22 -21.95 -2.69
CA GLN A 51 1.66 -23.32 -2.72
C GLN A 51 2.48 -23.64 -4.00
N ALA A 52 2.03 -23.15 -5.16
CA ALA A 52 2.76 -23.30 -6.42
C ALA A 52 4.14 -22.62 -6.37
N MET A 53 4.27 -21.46 -5.71
CA MET A 53 5.57 -20.80 -5.48
C MET A 53 6.50 -21.69 -4.65
N VAL A 54 6.01 -22.26 -3.55
CA VAL A 54 6.79 -23.13 -2.65
C VAL A 54 7.28 -24.35 -3.42
N GLU A 55 6.40 -25.01 -4.17
CA GLU A 55 6.73 -26.23 -4.95
C GLU A 55 7.72 -25.97 -6.07
N LYS A 56 7.50 -24.94 -6.89
CA LYS A 56 8.41 -24.60 -8.01
C LYS A 56 9.79 -24.22 -7.54
N ARG A 57 9.88 -23.53 -6.41
CA ARG A 57 11.17 -23.14 -5.77
C ARG A 57 11.77 -24.24 -4.90
N LYS A 58 11.07 -25.36 -4.70
CA LYS A 58 11.46 -26.48 -3.84
C LYS A 58 11.80 -26.04 -2.42
N LEU A 59 11.00 -25.13 -1.86
CA LEU A 59 11.19 -24.60 -0.52
C LEU A 59 10.55 -25.49 0.54
N LYS A 60 10.95 -25.32 1.79
CA LYS A 60 10.39 -26.02 2.94
C LYS A 60 9.28 -25.25 3.66
N ALA A 61 8.90 -24.08 3.15
CA ALA A 61 7.81 -23.29 3.71
C ALA A 61 6.52 -24.12 3.73
N ARG A 62 5.73 -23.92 4.78
CA ARG A 62 4.41 -24.55 4.94
C ARG A 62 3.31 -23.52 4.67
N VAL A 63 2.36 -23.87 3.83
CA VAL A 63 1.20 -23.03 3.54
C VAL A 63 -0.04 -23.62 4.22
N VAL A 64 -0.71 -22.81 5.03
CA VAL A 64 -1.95 -23.14 5.73
C VAL A 64 -3.04 -22.17 5.28
N ALA A 65 -4.26 -22.62 5.12
CA ALA A 65 -5.40 -21.78 4.78
C ALA A 65 -6.58 -22.07 5.71
N THR A 66 -7.24 -21.03 6.18
CA THR A 66 -8.41 -21.14 7.06
C THR A 66 -9.32 -19.93 6.91
N THR A 67 -10.62 -20.13 7.07
CA THR A 67 -11.61 -19.04 7.16
C THR A 67 -11.83 -18.56 8.60
N ASP A 68 -11.23 -19.24 9.58
CA ASP A 68 -11.28 -18.88 10.99
C ASP A 68 -10.13 -17.95 11.37
N ARG A 69 -10.45 -16.69 11.69
CA ARG A 69 -9.50 -15.66 12.06
C ARG A 69 -8.72 -16.03 13.33
N ARG A 70 -9.37 -16.56 14.34
CA ARG A 70 -8.72 -16.94 15.60
C ARG A 70 -7.73 -18.07 15.40
N ALA A 71 -8.12 -19.10 14.63
CA ALA A 71 -7.20 -20.17 14.26
C ALA A 71 -6.00 -19.65 13.46
N ALA A 72 -6.22 -18.65 12.59
CA ALA A 72 -5.15 -18.06 11.78
C ALA A 72 -4.12 -17.27 12.58
N VAL A 73 -4.52 -16.55 13.64
CA VAL A 73 -3.61 -15.72 14.44
C VAL A 73 -2.94 -16.49 15.57
N THR A 74 -3.42 -17.69 15.91
CA THR A 74 -2.82 -18.51 16.97
C THR A 74 -1.34 -18.77 16.68
N ASP A 75 -0.48 -18.45 17.66
CA ASP A 75 0.98 -18.62 17.61
C ASP A 75 1.68 -17.84 16.46
N ALA A 76 1.03 -16.82 15.87
CA ALA A 76 1.64 -15.96 14.87
C ALA A 76 2.79 -15.13 15.49
N ASN A 77 3.87 -14.92 14.71
CA ASN A 77 4.91 -13.94 15.03
C ASN A 77 4.63 -12.61 14.32
N TYR A 78 4.04 -12.67 13.13
CA TYR A 78 3.70 -11.53 12.30
C TYR A 78 2.32 -11.69 11.75
N VAL A 79 1.50 -10.62 11.84
CA VAL A 79 0.17 -10.57 11.25
C VAL A 79 0.11 -9.45 10.24
N ILE A 80 -0.12 -9.78 8.98
CA ILE A 80 -0.21 -8.86 7.84
C ILE A 80 -1.67 -8.69 7.48
N THR A 81 -2.18 -7.45 7.50
CA THR A 81 -3.56 -7.16 7.12
C THR A 81 -3.65 -6.57 5.73
N THR A 82 -4.49 -7.17 4.87
CA THR A 82 -4.69 -6.77 3.46
C THR A 82 -6.16 -6.80 3.02
N PHE A 83 -7.10 -6.77 3.96
CA PHE A 83 -8.53 -6.85 3.68
C PHE A 83 -9.16 -5.50 3.33
N GLN A 84 -10.31 -5.53 2.68
CA GLN A 84 -11.16 -4.36 2.46
C GLN A 84 -12.58 -4.66 2.98
N GLN A 85 -12.93 -4.07 4.12
CA GLN A 85 -14.23 -4.29 4.74
C GLN A 85 -15.37 -3.76 3.86
N GLY A 86 -16.33 -4.65 3.52
CA GLY A 86 -17.44 -4.35 2.63
C GLY A 86 -17.12 -4.46 1.13
N GLY A 87 -15.86 -4.75 0.77
CA GLY A 87 -15.42 -4.96 -0.62
C GLY A 87 -15.68 -3.78 -1.55
N LEU A 88 -15.68 -4.03 -2.84
CA LEU A 88 -15.90 -3.00 -3.88
C LEU A 88 -17.34 -2.45 -3.86
N GLY A 89 -18.31 -3.19 -3.33
CA GLY A 89 -19.68 -2.70 -3.19
C GLY A 89 -19.78 -1.53 -2.22
N ALA A 90 -19.20 -1.65 -1.02
CA ALA A 90 -19.15 -0.55 -0.06
C ALA A 90 -18.26 0.60 -0.58
N TYR A 91 -17.15 0.27 -1.24
CA TYR A 91 -16.27 1.27 -1.84
C TYR A 91 -16.98 2.11 -2.90
N LYS A 92 -17.84 1.49 -3.72
CA LYS A 92 -18.67 2.24 -4.69
C LYS A 92 -19.58 3.26 -4.00
N LEU A 93 -20.17 2.92 -2.85
CA LEU A 93 -20.98 3.85 -2.07
C LEU A 93 -20.17 5.01 -1.49
N ASP A 94 -18.91 4.76 -1.09
CA ASP A 94 -17.99 5.79 -0.60
C ASP A 94 -17.65 6.85 -1.67
N ILE A 95 -17.78 6.51 -2.94
CA ILE A 95 -17.60 7.42 -4.09
C ILE A 95 -18.94 8.04 -4.52
N ASP A 96 -19.95 7.21 -4.80
CA ASP A 96 -21.20 7.63 -5.43
C ASP A 96 -22.03 8.55 -4.53
N ILE A 97 -22.04 8.32 -3.22
CA ILE A 97 -22.84 9.11 -2.28
C ILE A 97 -22.27 10.52 -2.14
N PRO A 98 -20.98 10.74 -1.83
CA PRO A 98 -20.40 12.07 -1.77
C PRO A 98 -20.51 12.84 -3.08
N GLN A 99 -20.42 12.17 -4.23
CA GLN A 99 -20.55 12.80 -5.54
C GLN A 99 -21.91 13.49 -5.71
N LYS A 100 -23.00 12.93 -5.17
CA LYS A 100 -24.34 13.55 -5.20
C LYS A 100 -24.39 14.89 -4.48
N TYR A 101 -23.44 15.16 -3.61
CA TYR A 101 -23.29 16.41 -2.85
C TYR A 101 -22.13 17.26 -3.34
N GLY A 102 -21.61 17.00 -4.54
CA GLY A 102 -20.55 17.79 -5.18
C GLY A 102 -19.15 17.49 -4.64
N VAL A 103 -18.94 16.39 -3.94
CA VAL A 103 -17.61 15.96 -3.48
C VAL A 103 -17.01 14.97 -4.46
N GLU A 104 -16.02 15.42 -5.21
CA GLU A 104 -15.41 14.69 -6.31
C GLU A 104 -14.16 13.94 -5.83
N GLN A 105 -14.30 12.67 -5.45
CA GLN A 105 -13.21 11.81 -4.98
C GLN A 105 -12.73 10.88 -6.09
N CYS A 106 -11.44 10.89 -6.43
CA CYS A 106 -10.87 9.92 -7.39
C CYS A 106 -10.55 8.59 -6.73
N VAL A 107 -10.12 8.62 -5.48
CA VAL A 107 -9.77 7.46 -4.67
C VAL A 107 -10.74 7.25 -3.51
N GLY A 108 -10.91 8.24 -2.62
CA GLY A 108 -11.86 8.20 -1.50
C GLY A 108 -11.55 7.13 -0.46
N ASP A 109 -10.28 6.75 -0.28
CA ASP A 109 -9.89 5.68 0.62
C ASP A 109 -9.07 6.12 1.83
N THR A 110 -8.76 7.42 1.95
CA THR A 110 -7.84 7.94 2.97
C THR A 110 -8.46 9.09 3.77
N LEU A 111 -8.90 10.14 3.10
CA LEU A 111 -9.49 11.35 3.68
C LEU A 111 -10.88 11.60 3.09
N GLY A 112 -11.51 12.69 3.53
CA GLY A 112 -12.84 13.05 3.06
C GLY A 112 -13.94 12.06 3.48
N PRO A 113 -15.16 12.19 2.92
CA PRO A 113 -16.28 11.33 3.30
C PRO A 113 -16.00 9.84 3.07
N GLY A 114 -15.39 9.47 1.94
CA GLY A 114 -15.03 8.09 1.64
C GLY A 114 -14.09 7.50 2.67
N GLY A 115 -13.00 8.20 3.01
CA GLY A 115 -12.06 7.79 4.04
C GLY A 115 -12.71 7.63 5.41
N VAL A 116 -13.59 8.57 5.81
CA VAL A 116 -14.31 8.52 7.09
C VAL A 116 -15.20 7.27 7.16
N PHE A 117 -16.07 7.03 6.18
CA PHE A 117 -16.98 5.88 6.20
C PHE A 117 -16.24 4.55 6.07
N ARG A 118 -15.15 4.52 5.31
CA ARG A 118 -14.28 3.35 5.22
C ARG A 118 -13.59 3.07 6.55
N SER A 119 -13.11 4.08 7.27
CA SER A 119 -12.55 3.95 8.63
C SER A 119 -13.58 3.39 9.61
N LEU A 120 -14.80 3.93 9.62
CA LEU A 120 -15.88 3.49 10.51
C LEU A 120 -16.24 2.00 10.32
N ARG A 121 -16.04 1.44 9.12
CA ARG A 121 -16.24 0.01 8.85
C ARG A 121 -15.03 -0.83 9.19
N THR A 122 -13.84 -0.31 8.99
CA THR A 122 -12.57 -1.06 9.07
C THR A 122 -12.06 -1.14 10.49
N ILE A 123 -12.09 -0.02 11.23
CA ILE A 123 -11.53 0.08 12.58
C ILE A 123 -12.11 -0.96 13.55
N PRO A 124 -13.44 -1.20 13.64
CA PRO A 124 -13.96 -2.25 14.52
C PRO A 124 -13.38 -3.64 14.22
N VAL A 125 -13.29 -4.02 12.94
CA VAL A 125 -12.72 -5.32 12.54
C VAL A 125 -11.24 -5.42 12.88
N LEU A 126 -10.51 -4.32 12.74
CA LEU A 126 -9.08 -4.27 13.06
C LEU A 126 -8.83 -4.34 14.57
N LEU A 127 -9.65 -3.66 15.38
CA LEU A 127 -9.57 -3.76 16.85
C LEU A 127 -9.96 -5.14 17.36
N ASP A 128 -11.01 -5.77 16.80
CA ASP A 128 -11.35 -7.15 17.10
C ASP A 128 -10.21 -8.12 16.78
N LEU A 129 -9.50 -7.89 15.68
CA LEU A 129 -8.28 -8.64 15.35
C LEU A 129 -7.18 -8.41 16.39
N CYS A 130 -6.97 -7.19 16.84
CA CYS A 130 -6.00 -6.87 17.87
C CYS A 130 -6.32 -7.61 19.19
N TYR A 131 -7.59 -7.67 19.59
CA TYR A 131 -8.01 -8.43 20.78
C TYR A 131 -7.78 -9.93 20.64
N ASP A 132 -8.06 -10.51 19.45
CA ASP A 132 -7.70 -11.92 19.20
C ASP A 132 -6.17 -12.14 19.28
N MET A 133 -5.39 -11.19 18.75
CA MET A 133 -3.92 -11.25 18.82
C MET A 133 -3.41 -11.12 20.26
N ASP A 134 -4.02 -10.29 21.10
CA ASP A 134 -3.63 -10.13 22.50
C ASP A 134 -3.81 -11.43 23.29
N GLU A 135 -4.84 -12.22 22.94
CA GLU A 135 -5.10 -13.50 23.56
C GLU A 135 -4.25 -14.66 22.99
N LEU A 136 -4.07 -14.70 21.65
CA LEU A 136 -3.57 -15.89 20.94
C LEU A 136 -2.13 -15.74 20.42
N ALA A 137 -1.64 -14.49 20.29
CA ALA A 137 -0.31 -14.17 19.80
C ALA A 137 0.16 -12.82 20.38
N PRO A 138 0.36 -12.72 21.72
CA PRO A 138 0.61 -11.44 22.40
C PRO A 138 1.87 -10.72 21.90
N ASP A 139 2.88 -11.45 21.48
CA ASP A 139 4.16 -10.89 21.02
C ASP A 139 4.19 -10.62 19.51
N ALA A 140 3.11 -10.91 18.78
CA ALA A 140 3.07 -10.74 17.35
C ALA A 140 3.08 -9.26 16.93
N LEU A 141 3.88 -8.91 15.91
CA LEU A 141 3.86 -7.60 15.29
C LEU A 141 2.74 -7.51 14.24
N LEU A 142 1.94 -6.44 14.31
CA LEU A 142 0.93 -6.14 13.30
C LEU A 142 1.53 -5.27 12.17
N LEU A 143 1.49 -5.78 10.94
CA LEU A 143 1.88 -5.08 9.71
C LEU A 143 0.63 -4.70 8.93
N ASN A 144 0.21 -3.43 9.02
CA ASN A 144 -1.04 -2.98 8.45
C ASN A 144 -0.88 -2.37 7.06
N TYR A 145 -1.49 -2.98 6.05
CA TYR A 145 -1.62 -2.43 4.69
C TYR A 145 -3.05 -1.95 4.37
N VAL A 146 -3.96 -1.99 5.34
CA VAL A 146 -5.37 -1.63 5.13
C VAL A 146 -5.56 -0.13 5.23
N ASN A 147 -6.20 0.45 4.21
CA ASN A 147 -6.60 1.85 4.18
C ASN A 147 -7.98 2.09 4.84
N PRO A 148 -8.19 3.28 5.42
CA PRO A 148 -7.27 4.43 5.59
C PRO A 148 -6.15 4.13 6.60
N MET A 149 -4.93 3.99 6.14
CA MET A 149 -3.86 3.41 6.95
C MET A 149 -3.53 4.28 8.17
N ALA A 150 -3.42 5.60 8.03
CA ALA A 150 -3.10 6.50 9.14
C ALA A 150 -4.20 6.46 10.23
N ALA A 151 -5.48 6.50 9.84
CA ALA A 151 -6.61 6.42 10.77
C ALA A 151 -6.67 5.05 11.47
N ASN A 152 -6.44 3.97 10.71
CA ASN A 152 -6.40 2.61 11.24
C ASN A 152 -5.26 2.42 12.25
N CYS A 153 -4.05 2.88 11.93
CA CYS A 153 -2.91 2.81 12.84
C CYS A 153 -3.13 3.65 14.11
N TRP A 154 -3.72 4.83 13.97
CA TRP A 154 -4.09 5.65 15.13
C TRP A 154 -5.10 4.93 16.02
N ALA A 155 -6.15 4.35 15.43
CA ALA A 155 -7.14 3.58 16.19
C ALA A 155 -6.53 2.36 16.91
N VAL A 156 -5.57 1.66 16.28
CA VAL A 156 -4.84 0.56 16.92
C VAL A 156 -3.99 1.07 18.08
N ALA A 157 -3.30 2.20 17.92
CA ALA A 157 -2.50 2.80 18.98
C ALA A 157 -3.35 3.16 20.21
N ASP A 158 -4.49 3.82 19.98
CA ASP A 158 -5.37 4.30 21.05
C ASP A 158 -6.26 3.20 21.65
N GLY A 159 -6.72 2.26 20.82
CA GLY A 159 -7.71 1.25 21.20
C GLY A 159 -7.11 -0.05 21.77
N SER A 160 -5.91 -0.46 21.32
CA SER A 160 -5.26 -1.68 21.81
C SER A 160 -3.85 -1.43 22.37
N GLY A 161 -3.17 -0.38 21.91
CA GLY A 161 -1.78 -0.12 22.28
C GLY A 161 -0.77 -1.15 21.73
N ARG A 162 -1.21 -2.06 20.87
CA ARG A 162 -0.37 -3.14 20.31
C ARG A 162 0.75 -2.59 19.41
N PRO A 163 1.94 -3.20 19.44
CA PRO A 163 2.99 -2.89 18.47
C PRO A 163 2.51 -3.11 17.04
N HIS A 164 2.59 -2.06 16.23
CA HIS A 164 2.17 -2.10 14.84
C HIS A 164 2.97 -1.13 13.99
N VAL A 165 2.97 -1.37 12.69
CA VAL A 165 3.47 -0.44 11.69
C VAL A 165 2.52 -0.41 10.49
N GLY A 166 2.16 0.78 10.04
CA GLY A 166 1.40 0.99 8.81
C GLY A 166 2.34 1.09 7.62
N LEU A 167 2.06 0.34 6.56
CA LEU A 167 2.89 0.19 5.38
C LEU A 167 2.15 0.57 4.11
N CYS A 168 2.85 1.20 3.18
CA CYS A 168 2.35 1.60 1.87
C CYS A 168 3.48 1.52 0.84
N HIS A 169 3.12 1.62 -0.44
CA HIS A 169 4.06 1.56 -1.58
C HIS A 169 4.48 2.95 -2.08
N SER A 170 3.80 4.01 -1.66
CA SER A 170 3.95 5.35 -2.24
C SER A 170 5.35 5.92 -2.09
N VAL A 171 6.02 5.64 -0.97
CA VAL A 171 7.38 6.13 -0.73
C VAL A 171 8.38 5.45 -1.67
N GLN A 172 8.33 4.13 -1.80
CA GLN A 172 9.23 3.37 -2.67
C GLN A 172 9.01 3.74 -4.14
N GLY A 173 7.76 3.67 -4.61
CA GLY A 173 7.43 3.99 -6.00
C GLY A 173 7.79 5.43 -6.37
N THR A 174 7.56 6.38 -5.47
CA THR A 174 7.93 7.77 -5.72
C THR A 174 9.43 8.01 -5.68
N SER A 175 10.15 7.41 -4.73
CA SER A 175 11.62 7.56 -4.68
C SER A 175 12.29 6.95 -5.91
N GLU A 176 11.79 5.83 -6.42
CA GLU A 176 12.27 5.21 -7.67
C GLU A 176 11.97 6.10 -8.89
N MET A 177 10.77 6.65 -8.96
CA MET A 177 10.37 7.61 -10.01
C MET A 177 11.27 8.85 -10.00
N LEU A 178 11.52 9.44 -8.83
CA LEU A 178 12.42 10.61 -8.70
C LEU A 178 13.83 10.28 -9.12
N ALA A 179 14.38 9.13 -8.71
CA ALA A 179 15.70 8.66 -9.13
C ALA A 179 15.80 8.54 -10.66
N LYS A 180 14.75 7.99 -11.30
CA LYS A 180 14.63 7.87 -12.77
C LYS A 180 14.60 9.25 -13.43
N TRP A 181 13.86 10.22 -12.90
CA TRP A 181 13.78 11.56 -13.47
C TRP A 181 15.13 12.28 -13.49
N ILE A 182 15.96 12.06 -12.47
CA ILE A 182 17.29 12.69 -12.37
C ILE A 182 18.43 11.80 -12.89
N GLY A 183 18.12 10.60 -13.39
CA GLY A 183 19.11 9.68 -13.97
C GLY A 183 20.10 9.06 -12.98
N VAL A 184 19.69 8.92 -11.70
CA VAL A 184 20.49 8.28 -10.64
C VAL A 184 20.04 6.83 -10.44
N PRO A 185 20.96 5.83 -10.36
CA PRO A 185 20.61 4.47 -9.99
C PRO A 185 19.92 4.43 -8.62
N TYR A 186 18.81 3.69 -8.52
CA TYR A 186 17.98 3.69 -7.32
C TYR A 186 18.69 3.16 -6.07
N ASP A 187 19.59 2.21 -6.24
CA ASP A 187 20.44 1.65 -5.17
C ASP A 187 21.49 2.64 -4.60
N GLU A 188 21.77 3.73 -5.31
CA GLU A 188 22.63 4.80 -4.85
C GLU A 188 21.88 5.93 -4.10
N VAL A 189 20.52 5.87 -4.10
CA VAL A 189 19.67 6.91 -3.53
C VAL A 189 19.43 6.69 -2.04
N ASN A 190 19.54 7.79 -1.29
CA ASN A 190 19.12 7.88 0.11
C ASN A 190 18.14 9.04 0.27
N PHE A 191 17.11 8.85 1.04
CA PHE A 191 16.11 9.89 1.26
C PHE A 191 15.60 9.92 2.70
N LEU A 192 15.07 11.06 3.10
CA LEU A 192 14.28 11.23 4.31
C LEU A 192 12.87 11.66 3.90
N CYS A 193 11.89 10.87 4.33
CA CYS A 193 10.48 11.14 4.10
C CYS A 193 9.77 11.29 5.43
N ALA A 194 8.92 12.31 5.59
CA ALA A 194 8.13 12.54 6.80
C ALA A 194 6.74 13.07 6.49
N GLY A 195 5.78 12.73 7.35
CA GLY A 195 4.36 13.06 7.24
C GLY A 195 3.51 11.86 7.65
N ILE A 196 2.26 11.83 7.21
CA ILE A 196 1.35 10.68 7.38
C ILE A 196 1.17 9.94 6.06
N ASN A 197 0.65 8.71 6.11
CA ASN A 197 0.32 7.94 4.90
C ASN A 197 -0.51 8.77 3.92
N HIS A 198 -0.10 8.70 2.67
CA HIS A 198 -0.62 9.41 1.50
C HIS A 198 -0.42 10.94 1.53
N GLN A 199 0.15 11.50 2.60
CA GLN A 199 0.47 12.93 2.69
C GLN A 199 1.80 13.15 3.45
N ALA A 200 2.85 12.56 2.91
CA ALA A 200 4.22 12.76 3.37
C ALA A 200 5.07 13.44 2.28
N PHE A 201 6.19 14.00 2.68
CA PHE A 201 7.09 14.75 1.81
C PHE A 201 8.50 14.21 1.89
N PHE A 202 9.21 14.21 0.75
CA PHE A 202 10.64 13.97 0.72
C PHE A 202 11.38 15.22 1.20
N LEU A 203 11.88 15.17 2.43
CA LEU A 203 12.63 16.29 3.04
C LEU A 203 14.10 16.31 2.60
N GLN A 204 14.63 15.17 2.23
CA GLN A 204 15.98 15.01 1.69
C GLN A 204 15.97 13.95 0.60
N PHE A 205 16.76 14.17 -0.45
CA PHE A 205 17.01 13.20 -1.50
C PHE A 205 18.47 13.29 -1.92
N ARG A 206 19.23 12.22 -1.74
CA ARG A 206 20.71 12.25 -1.86
C ARG A 206 21.22 11.06 -2.66
N ARG A 207 22.32 11.28 -3.39
CA ARG A 207 23.18 10.24 -3.93
C ARG A 207 24.40 10.12 -3.02
N GLY A 208 24.45 9.09 -2.19
CA GLY A 208 25.44 9.00 -1.13
C GLY A 208 25.36 10.20 -0.17
N LYS A 209 26.36 11.09 -0.20
CA LYS A 209 26.37 12.34 0.60
C LYS A 209 25.96 13.59 -0.18
N GLU A 210 25.89 13.50 -1.50
CA GLU A 210 25.51 14.60 -2.38
C GLU A 210 24.01 14.86 -2.30
N ASP A 211 23.63 16.12 -2.12
CA ASP A 211 22.23 16.54 -2.22
C ASP A 211 21.86 16.65 -3.70
N VAL A 212 20.96 15.78 -4.17
CA VAL A 212 20.46 15.79 -5.55
C VAL A 212 19.05 16.39 -5.68
N TYR A 213 18.55 17.00 -4.61
CA TYR A 213 17.26 17.70 -4.62
C TYR A 213 17.17 18.83 -5.66
N PRO A 214 18.24 19.62 -5.90
CA PRO A 214 18.27 20.60 -7.00
C PRO A 214 17.96 20.00 -8.38
N GLN A 215 18.40 18.78 -8.64
CA GLN A 215 18.12 18.07 -9.91
C GLN A 215 16.62 17.69 -10.04
N ILE A 216 15.92 17.44 -8.92
CA ILE A 216 14.47 17.23 -8.91
C ILE A 216 13.76 18.54 -9.28
N TRP A 217 14.22 19.69 -8.76
CA TRP A 217 13.72 21.00 -9.15
C TRP A 217 13.87 21.27 -10.65
N GLU A 218 15.02 20.91 -11.24
CA GLU A 218 15.21 21.00 -12.70
C GLU A 218 14.30 20.03 -13.45
N ALA A 219 14.09 18.82 -12.91
CA ALA A 219 13.24 17.81 -13.54
C ALA A 219 11.78 18.26 -13.64
N ILE A 220 11.21 18.90 -12.62
CA ILE A 220 9.81 19.36 -12.63
C ILE A 220 9.53 20.55 -13.56
N GLU A 221 10.55 21.13 -14.18
CA GLU A 221 10.38 22.14 -15.23
C GLU A 221 10.20 21.50 -16.63
N ARG A 222 10.46 20.20 -16.78
CA ARG A 222 10.27 19.48 -18.04
C ARG A 222 8.80 19.18 -18.30
N SER A 223 8.33 19.44 -19.49
CA SER A 223 6.91 19.28 -19.86
C SER A 223 6.38 17.87 -19.71
N GLU A 224 7.20 16.86 -20.03
CA GLU A 224 6.85 15.45 -19.86
C GLU A 224 6.68 15.04 -18.38
N VAL A 225 7.51 15.57 -17.49
CA VAL A 225 7.41 15.34 -16.05
C VAL A 225 6.16 16.02 -15.48
N VAL A 226 5.88 17.25 -15.91
CA VAL A 226 4.67 17.97 -15.50
C VAL A 226 3.42 17.24 -15.99
N ALA A 227 3.44 16.68 -17.20
CA ALA A 227 2.31 15.93 -17.75
C ALA A 227 2.08 14.58 -17.02
N GLU A 228 3.17 13.93 -16.58
CA GLU A 228 3.09 12.69 -15.79
C GLU A 228 2.52 12.95 -14.39
N GLU A 229 2.98 14.03 -13.72
CA GLU A 229 2.66 14.32 -12.31
C GLU A 229 2.24 15.80 -12.09
N PRO A 230 1.17 16.26 -12.72
CA PRO A 230 0.82 17.67 -12.76
C PRO A 230 0.48 18.29 -11.40
N VAL A 231 -0.08 17.50 -10.48
CA VAL A 231 -0.46 17.97 -9.14
C VAL A 231 0.74 17.98 -8.21
N ARG A 232 1.56 16.93 -8.26
CA ARG A 232 2.74 16.82 -7.38
C ARG A 232 3.79 17.87 -7.72
N THR A 233 3.96 18.20 -9.00
CA THR A 233 4.85 19.28 -9.43
C THR A 233 4.36 20.65 -8.94
N ASP A 234 3.06 20.92 -8.99
CA ASP A 234 2.48 22.15 -8.40
C ASP A 234 2.71 22.17 -6.88
N ILE A 235 2.40 21.07 -6.18
CA ILE A 235 2.60 20.98 -4.73
C ILE A 235 4.06 21.30 -4.38
N MET A 236 5.03 20.72 -5.11
CA MET A 236 6.44 21.02 -4.88
C MET A 236 6.77 22.49 -5.09
N LYS A 237 6.24 23.13 -6.16
CA LYS A 237 6.45 24.56 -6.44
C LYS A 237 5.94 25.47 -5.32
N TYR A 238 4.84 25.08 -4.65
CA TYR A 238 4.26 25.88 -3.56
C TYR A 238 4.86 25.59 -2.17
N PHE A 239 5.16 24.30 -1.89
CA PHE A 239 5.59 23.86 -0.56
C PHE A 239 7.09 23.61 -0.44
N GLY A 240 7.82 23.58 -1.54
CA GLY A 240 9.27 23.39 -1.54
C GLY A 240 9.73 21.94 -1.53
N TYR A 241 8.83 20.98 -1.33
CA TYR A 241 9.14 19.55 -1.20
C TYR A 241 8.21 18.68 -2.04
N PHE A 242 8.75 17.58 -2.56
CA PHE A 242 7.98 16.63 -3.36
C PHE A 242 7.16 15.70 -2.47
N VAL A 243 5.86 15.54 -2.78
CA VAL A 243 4.93 14.71 -2.02
C VAL A 243 4.99 13.25 -2.47
N THR A 244 4.76 12.32 -1.54
CA THR A 244 4.95 10.88 -1.76
C THR A 244 3.87 10.21 -2.60
N GLU A 245 2.65 10.74 -2.60
CA GLU A 245 1.52 10.06 -3.22
C GLU A 245 1.25 10.59 -4.64
N SER A 246 0.63 9.76 -5.50
CA SER A 246 0.34 10.11 -6.89
C SER A 246 -0.45 11.41 -7.06
N SER A 247 -0.37 12.05 -8.23
CA SER A 247 -1.13 13.26 -8.53
C SER A 247 -2.64 13.09 -8.37
N GLY A 248 -3.17 11.89 -8.64
CA GLY A 248 -4.58 11.57 -8.37
C GLY A 248 -4.92 11.71 -6.88
N HIS A 249 -4.23 10.97 -6.01
CA HIS A 249 -4.41 11.03 -4.56
C HIS A 249 -4.14 12.43 -4.00
N ALA A 250 -3.00 13.03 -4.35
CA ALA A 250 -2.61 14.35 -3.86
C ALA A 250 -3.64 15.44 -4.23
N SER A 251 -4.31 15.32 -5.39
CA SER A 251 -5.38 16.24 -5.79
C SER A 251 -6.59 16.18 -4.87
N GLU A 252 -6.83 15.02 -4.24
CA GLU A 252 -7.94 14.80 -3.32
C GLU A 252 -7.65 15.34 -1.92
N TYR A 253 -6.38 15.29 -1.51
CA TYR A 253 -5.96 15.73 -0.17
C TYR A 253 -5.66 17.22 -0.08
N MET A 254 -5.46 17.89 -1.21
CA MET A 254 -5.24 19.33 -1.28
C MET A 254 -6.50 20.04 -1.79
N PRO A 255 -7.10 20.98 -1.03
CA PRO A 255 -8.42 21.55 -1.33
C PRO A 255 -8.43 22.45 -2.58
N TYR A 256 -7.34 22.57 -3.29
CA TYR A 256 -7.18 23.48 -4.43
C TYR A 256 -7.55 22.86 -5.78
N PHE A 257 -7.56 21.52 -5.87
CA PHE A 257 -7.62 20.81 -7.16
C PHE A 257 -9.00 20.23 -7.51
N ARG A 258 -9.90 20.01 -6.53
CA ARG A 258 -11.14 19.24 -6.71
C ARG A 258 -12.36 19.91 -6.06
N LYS A 259 -12.51 21.22 -6.23
CA LYS A 259 -13.62 21.97 -5.60
C LYS A 259 -14.98 21.76 -6.26
N SER A 260 -15.01 21.30 -7.52
CA SER A 260 -16.24 21.04 -8.27
C SER A 260 -15.98 20.03 -9.39
N ALA A 261 -17.06 19.41 -9.89
CA ALA A 261 -17.00 18.55 -11.07
C ALA A 261 -16.45 19.29 -12.31
N GLN A 262 -16.79 20.56 -12.46
CA GLN A 262 -16.26 21.39 -13.55
C GLN A 262 -14.74 21.52 -13.44
N MET A 263 -14.20 21.91 -12.29
CA MET A 263 -12.75 22.01 -12.07
C MET A 263 -12.03 20.69 -12.35
N VAL A 264 -12.60 19.55 -11.91
CA VAL A 264 -12.01 18.24 -12.17
C VAL A 264 -11.97 17.93 -13.66
N ASN A 265 -13.08 18.12 -14.38
CA ASN A 265 -13.19 17.68 -15.77
C ASN A 265 -12.55 18.65 -16.77
N GLU A 266 -12.61 19.96 -16.51
CA GLU A 266 -12.18 21.00 -17.45
C GLU A 266 -10.77 21.53 -17.15
N GLU A 267 -10.31 21.47 -15.89
CA GLU A 267 -9.02 22.06 -15.50
C GLU A 267 -8.00 20.99 -15.04
N LEU A 268 -8.41 20.02 -14.19
CA LEU A 268 -7.48 19.05 -13.63
C LEU A 268 -7.16 17.92 -14.60
N VAL A 269 -8.19 17.19 -15.08
CA VAL A 269 -8.02 16.01 -15.93
C VAL A 269 -7.26 16.30 -17.22
N PRO A 270 -7.51 17.44 -17.94
CA PRO A 270 -6.77 17.76 -19.14
C PRO A 270 -5.27 18.02 -18.95
N ARG A 271 -4.80 18.17 -17.72
CA ARG A 271 -3.37 18.33 -17.43
C ARG A 271 -2.59 17.01 -17.53
N PHE A 272 -3.27 15.89 -17.41
CA PHE A 272 -2.72 14.56 -17.68
C PHE A 272 -2.82 14.30 -19.19
N THR A 273 -1.79 14.62 -19.94
CA THR A 273 -1.85 14.72 -21.42
C THR A 273 -1.76 13.38 -22.15
N ASP A 274 -1.50 12.31 -21.47
CA ASP A 274 -1.38 10.99 -22.08
C ASP A 274 -2.64 10.16 -21.87
N GLU A 275 -3.55 10.18 -22.86
CA GLU A 275 -4.77 9.35 -22.86
C GLU A 275 -4.46 7.84 -22.85
N ALA A 276 -3.30 7.43 -23.31
CA ALA A 276 -2.82 6.04 -23.20
C ALA A 276 -2.33 5.73 -21.78
N ASN A 277 -2.06 6.74 -20.97
CA ASN A 277 -1.68 6.57 -19.59
C ASN A 277 -2.92 6.31 -18.72
N HIS A 278 -3.01 5.15 -18.09
CA HIS A 278 -4.10 4.82 -17.18
C HIS A 278 -4.30 5.85 -16.03
N TRP A 279 -3.33 6.72 -15.78
CA TRP A 279 -3.42 7.83 -14.83
C TRP A 279 -4.43 8.91 -15.25
N PHE A 280 -4.71 9.06 -16.54
CA PHE A 280 -5.73 9.98 -17.03
C PHE A 280 -7.12 9.64 -16.48
N ASP A 281 -7.54 8.38 -16.59
CA ASP A 281 -8.83 7.94 -16.02
C ASP A 281 -8.81 7.90 -14.50
N TYR A 282 -7.64 7.64 -13.92
CA TYR A 282 -7.44 7.60 -12.46
C TYR A 282 -7.70 8.95 -11.80
N ALA A 283 -7.37 10.07 -12.43
CA ALA A 283 -7.64 11.41 -11.90
C ALA A 283 -9.13 11.78 -11.89
N ARG A 284 -9.97 11.08 -12.66
CA ARG A 284 -11.42 11.29 -12.67
C ARG A 284 -12.07 10.80 -11.39
N THR A 285 -13.25 11.33 -11.06
CA THR A 285 -14.05 10.83 -9.93
C THR A 285 -14.29 9.34 -10.04
N GLY A 286 -13.97 8.59 -8.99
CA GLY A 286 -14.05 7.13 -8.96
C GLY A 286 -13.03 6.40 -9.86
N GLY A 287 -11.97 7.07 -10.31
CA GLY A 287 -10.97 6.47 -11.19
C GLY A 287 -10.30 5.25 -10.59
N TYR A 288 -9.93 5.31 -9.31
CA TYR A 288 -9.34 4.15 -8.63
C TYR A 288 -10.30 2.98 -8.45
N LEU A 289 -11.59 3.24 -8.23
CA LEU A 289 -12.59 2.18 -8.19
C LEU A 289 -12.67 1.44 -9.54
N ARG A 290 -12.67 2.19 -10.65
CA ARG A 290 -12.64 1.57 -12.00
C ARG A 290 -11.38 0.76 -12.23
N HIS A 291 -10.22 1.27 -11.80
CA HIS A 291 -8.97 0.52 -11.83
C HIS A 291 -9.07 -0.79 -11.04
N CYS A 292 -9.61 -0.76 -9.81
CA CYS A 292 -9.80 -1.96 -9.00
C CYS A 292 -10.71 -3.00 -9.67
N LEU A 293 -11.82 -2.55 -10.28
CA LEU A 293 -12.74 -3.42 -11.02
C LEU A 293 -12.03 -4.10 -12.21
N HIS A 294 -11.33 -3.30 -13.02
CA HIS A 294 -10.57 -3.81 -14.16
C HIS A 294 -9.48 -4.83 -13.74
N ARG A 295 -8.73 -4.51 -12.67
CA ARG A 295 -7.72 -5.43 -12.12
C ARG A 295 -8.33 -6.75 -11.63
N LEU A 296 -9.53 -6.70 -11.07
CA LEU A 296 -10.23 -7.90 -10.64
C LEU A 296 -10.64 -8.78 -11.83
N GLU A 297 -11.13 -8.17 -12.91
CA GLU A 297 -11.49 -8.87 -14.16
C GLU A 297 -10.24 -9.48 -14.82
N GLN A 298 -9.15 -8.71 -14.95
CA GLN A 298 -7.88 -9.22 -15.46
C GLN A 298 -7.35 -10.39 -14.64
N PHE A 299 -7.37 -10.27 -13.32
CA PHE A 299 -6.89 -11.36 -12.46
C PHE A 299 -7.71 -12.64 -12.64
N ALA A 300 -9.02 -12.52 -12.82
CA ALA A 300 -9.89 -13.67 -13.07
C ALA A 300 -9.58 -14.35 -14.41
N SER A 301 -9.24 -13.57 -15.46
CA SER A 301 -8.83 -14.11 -16.76
C SER A 301 -7.46 -14.76 -16.72
N ASP A 302 -6.53 -14.20 -15.97
CA ASP A 302 -5.12 -14.60 -15.97
C ASP A 302 -4.78 -15.62 -14.86
N TYR A 303 -5.78 -16.04 -14.06
CA TYR A 303 -5.54 -16.86 -12.87
C TYR A 303 -4.76 -18.15 -13.15
N ASP A 304 -5.14 -18.90 -14.19
CA ASP A 304 -4.48 -20.15 -14.55
C ASP A 304 -3.02 -19.91 -14.97
N GLU A 305 -2.76 -18.82 -15.71
CA GLU A 305 -1.42 -18.43 -16.11
C GLU A 305 -0.59 -17.99 -14.88
N ILE A 306 -1.21 -17.28 -13.92
CA ILE A 306 -0.54 -16.88 -12.68
C ILE A 306 -0.11 -18.09 -11.85
N VAL A 307 -0.94 -19.12 -11.76
CA VAL A 307 -0.62 -20.35 -10.98
C VAL A 307 0.41 -21.22 -11.70
N THR A 308 0.30 -21.36 -13.01
CA THR A 308 1.15 -22.26 -13.82
C THR A 308 2.39 -21.58 -14.38
N GLY A 309 2.37 -20.27 -14.54
CA GLY A 309 3.42 -19.44 -15.11
C GLY A 309 4.67 -19.30 -14.22
N GLU A 310 5.58 -18.45 -14.64
CA GLU A 310 6.79 -18.17 -13.87
C GLU A 310 6.52 -17.17 -12.75
N PHE A 311 7.13 -17.38 -11.60
CA PHE A 311 7.10 -16.44 -10.50
C PHE A 311 8.33 -15.53 -10.51
N PRO A 312 8.23 -14.30 -9.93
CA PRO A 312 9.37 -13.38 -9.82
C PRO A 312 10.60 -14.08 -9.22
N THR A 313 11.76 -13.84 -9.80
CA THR A 313 13.05 -14.35 -9.30
C THR A 313 13.82 -13.31 -8.50
N VAL A 314 13.37 -12.05 -8.56
CA VAL A 314 13.94 -10.92 -7.82
C VAL A 314 12.91 -10.43 -6.82
N ARG A 315 13.39 -10.15 -5.62
CA ARG A 315 12.59 -9.60 -4.54
C ARG A 315 12.10 -8.18 -4.90
N GLY A 316 10.85 -7.91 -4.60
CA GLY A 316 10.25 -6.58 -4.75
C GLY A 316 10.71 -5.59 -3.67
N HIS A 317 10.02 -4.45 -3.62
CA HIS A 317 10.34 -3.37 -2.69
C HIS A 317 9.45 -3.36 -1.44
N GLU A 318 8.69 -4.44 -1.18
CA GLU A 318 7.76 -4.53 -0.06
C GLU A 318 8.46 -4.49 1.30
N TYR A 319 8.09 -3.50 2.13
CA TYR A 319 8.68 -3.36 3.44
C TYR A 319 8.33 -4.50 4.41
N GLY A 320 7.15 -5.12 4.28
CA GLY A 320 6.72 -6.20 5.17
C GLY A 320 7.72 -7.34 5.24
N SER A 321 8.20 -7.83 4.09
CA SER A 321 9.21 -8.88 4.05
C SER A 321 10.57 -8.44 4.62
N ARG A 322 10.94 -7.17 4.47
CA ARG A 322 12.19 -6.61 5.00
C ARG A 322 12.14 -6.44 6.52
N ILE A 323 10.99 -6.04 7.07
CA ILE A 323 10.79 -5.95 8.52
C ILE A 323 10.92 -7.34 9.14
N ILE A 324 10.24 -8.34 8.58
CA ILE A 324 10.29 -9.71 9.09
C ILE A 324 11.73 -10.25 9.02
N GLU A 325 12.41 -10.07 7.88
CA GLU A 325 13.82 -10.47 7.75
C GLU A 325 14.71 -9.81 8.79
N ALA A 326 14.58 -8.50 8.99
CA ALA A 326 15.37 -7.73 9.95
C ALA A 326 15.20 -8.27 11.38
N MET A 327 13.96 -8.59 11.77
CA MET A 327 13.64 -9.15 13.09
C MET A 327 14.16 -10.58 13.25
N GLU A 328 13.96 -11.45 12.25
CA GLU A 328 14.42 -12.85 12.31
C GLU A 328 15.95 -12.98 12.24
N THR A 329 16.64 -12.06 11.59
CA THR A 329 18.11 -12.08 11.46
C THR A 329 18.83 -11.17 12.43
N ASN A 330 18.09 -10.36 13.20
CA ASN A 330 18.64 -9.29 14.05
C ASN A 330 19.55 -8.32 13.26
N ALA A 331 19.21 -8.04 12.00
CA ALA A 331 19.92 -7.12 11.13
C ALA A 331 19.12 -5.82 10.98
N PRO A 332 19.74 -4.64 11.12
CA PRO A 332 19.01 -3.38 11.00
C PRO A 332 18.47 -3.16 9.57
N ALA A 333 17.23 -2.69 9.47
CA ALA A 333 16.65 -2.23 8.22
C ALA A 333 16.01 -0.86 8.42
N VAL A 334 16.12 0.00 7.40
CA VAL A 334 15.46 1.31 7.37
C VAL A 334 14.26 1.21 6.46
N ILE A 335 13.11 1.60 6.98
CA ILE A 335 11.84 1.60 6.26
C ILE A 335 11.11 2.92 6.47
N ALA A 336 10.20 3.28 5.55
CA ALA A 336 9.22 4.32 5.76
C ALA A 336 7.89 3.68 6.18
N GLY A 337 7.47 3.92 7.42
CA GLY A 337 6.26 3.33 7.98
C GLY A 337 5.56 4.29 8.93
N ASN A 338 4.23 4.17 9.04
CA ASN A 338 3.46 4.89 10.04
C ASN A 338 3.57 4.18 11.39
N VAL A 339 4.07 4.90 12.37
CA VAL A 339 4.22 4.46 13.76
C VAL A 339 3.61 5.51 14.69
N PRO A 340 3.24 5.15 15.93
CA PRO A 340 2.78 6.12 16.93
C PRO A 340 3.81 7.24 17.13
N ASN A 341 3.33 8.50 17.18
CA ASN A 341 4.20 9.64 17.47
C ASN A 341 4.45 9.74 18.99
N THR A 342 5.58 9.21 19.41
CA THR A 342 6.02 9.25 20.83
C THR A 342 7.00 10.40 21.10
N GLY A 343 6.79 11.55 20.47
CA GLY A 343 7.64 12.73 20.61
C GLY A 343 8.68 12.89 19.50
N LEU A 344 8.53 12.18 18.39
CA LEU A 344 9.40 12.32 17.20
C LEU A 344 9.09 13.61 16.43
N ILE A 345 7.82 14.02 16.44
CA ILE A 345 7.32 15.25 15.81
C ILE A 345 6.55 16.03 16.88
N THR A 346 6.91 17.28 17.07
CA THR A 346 6.27 18.21 18.02
C THR A 346 5.11 18.96 17.37
#